data_3d0fe33becba9b99e4b041bdb35594c4
#
_entry.id   3d0fe33becba9b99e4b041bdb35594c4
#
_cell.length_a   1.000
_cell.length_b   1.000
_cell.length_c   1.000
_cell.angle_alpha   90.00
_cell.angle_beta   90.00
_cell.angle_gamma   90.00
#
_symmetry.space_group_name_H-M   'P 1'
#
loop_
_entity.id
_entity.type
_entity.pdbx_description
1 polymer ?
#
loop_
_entity_poly.entity_id
_entity_poly.type
_entity_poly.pdbx_seq_one_letter_code
_entity_poly.pdbx_strand_id
1 'polypeptide(L)'
;GIDAAVLQTDGQRFQPTGCSGSFDYRPETRAGIWAAVANANDHMRDAAARQHLDRLIAEDHANAVLQLIASRNLSPTLIGFHGQTIYHNPTGDDGHPLGRTTIQLGDAALLAAKTGLPVVHDVRRADMAAGGQGAPLAPVFHAAMLARLAVDWPAVLVNIGGVANLTWVNDQTGVASQTGMEDGAGLIGFDTGPGNALMDDYMRLYCDADFDKDGALAASGIADSNLVEIWLDAP
;
A
#
# COMPACT_ATOMS: atom_id res chain seq x y z
N GLY A 1 -6.08 -4.56 7.50
CA GLY A 1 -5.06 -5.23 8.33
C GLY A 1 -3.72 -4.51 8.29
N ILE A 2 -2.76 -5.04 9.02
CA ILE A 2 -1.38 -4.56 9.09
C ILE A 2 -0.49 -5.67 8.58
N ASP A 3 0.24 -5.42 7.51
CA ASP A 3 1.25 -6.34 7.02
C ASP A 3 2.63 -5.84 7.42
N ALA A 4 3.43 -6.71 7.99
CA ALA A 4 4.79 -6.41 8.40
C ALA A 4 5.76 -7.45 7.84
N ALA A 5 6.89 -7.00 7.33
CA ALA A 5 7.96 -7.85 6.85
C ALA A 5 9.32 -7.32 7.30
N VAL A 6 10.25 -8.24 7.54
CA VAL A 6 11.62 -7.90 7.92
C VAL A 6 12.55 -8.20 6.76
N LEU A 7 13.35 -7.23 6.41
CA LEU A 7 14.37 -7.36 5.38
C LEU A 7 15.70 -6.71 5.84
N GLN A 8 16.79 -7.11 5.24
CA GLN A 8 18.07 -6.42 5.36
C GLN A 8 18.28 -5.56 4.13
N THR A 9 18.72 -4.31 4.30
CA THR A 9 18.95 -3.40 3.19
C THR A 9 20.09 -2.44 3.47
N ASP A 10 20.77 -2.03 2.41
CA ASP A 10 21.74 -0.94 2.37
C ASP A 10 21.15 0.34 1.73
N GLY A 11 19.83 0.34 1.45
CA GLY A 11 19.13 1.42 0.76
C GLY A 11 19.05 1.25 -0.75
N GLN A 12 19.83 0.36 -1.35
CA GLN A 12 19.81 0.06 -2.79
C GLN A 12 19.46 -1.40 -3.05
N ARG A 13 19.97 -2.29 -2.23
CA ARG A 13 19.72 -3.73 -2.30
C ARG A 13 18.98 -4.19 -1.06
N PHE A 14 18.28 -5.29 -1.17
CA PHE A 14 17.65 -5.90 -0.02
C PHE A 14 17.79 -7.43 -0.04
N GLN A 15 17.71 -8.00 1.16
CA GLN A 15 17.58 -9.44 1.35
C GLN A 15 16.35 -9.70 2.23
N PRO A 16 15.34 -10.45 1.74
CA PRO A 16 14.24 -10.87 2.59
C PRO A 16 14.77 -11.84 3.63
N THR A 17 14.31 -11.68 4.86
CA THR A 17 14.64 -12.63 5.95
C THR A 17 13.71 -13.83 5.98
N GLY A 18 12.63 -13.82 5.19
CA GLY A 18 11.53 -14.78 5.27
C GLY A 18 10.60 -14.54 6.49
N CYS A 19 10.83 -13.47 7.23
CA CYS A 19 10.02 -13.13 8.39
C CYS A 19 8.98 -12.07 8.01
N SER A 20 7.71 -12.46 8.01
CA SER A 20 6.57 -11.57 7.81
C SER A 20 5.38 -12.02 8.64
N GLY A 21 4.40 -11.15 8.78
CA GLY A 21 3.14 -11.44 9.44
C GLY A 21 2.07 -10.45 9.02
N SER A 22 0.81 -10.92 9.04
CA SER A 22 -0.39 -10.10 8.86
C SER A 22 -1.13 -10.06 10.19
N PHE A 23 -1.58 -8.87 10.57
CA PHE A 23 -2.24 -8.61 11.85
C PHE A 23 -3.50 -7.81 11.61
N ASP A 24 -4.53 -8.06 12.40
CA ASP A 24 -5.77 -7.31 12.31
C ASP A 24 -5.69 -6.02 13.12
N TYR A 25 -6.33 -4.97 12.62
CA TYR A 25 -6.67 -3.83 13.44
C TYR A 25 -7.71 -4.22 14.49
N ARG A 26 -7.63 -3.61 15.67
CA ARG A 26 -8.74 -3.67 16.62
C ARG A 26 -10.04 -3.19 15.96
N PRO A 27 -11.21 -3.72 16.34
CA PRO A 27 -12.50 -3.31 15.75
C PRO A 27 -12.74 -1.80 15.79
N GLU A 28 -12.35 -1.14 16.88
CA GLU A 28 -12.44 0.30 17.04
C GLU A 28 -11.56 1.05 16.02
N THR A 29 -10.31 0.64 15.87
CA THR A 29 -9.37 1.23 14.90
C THR A 29 -9.89 1.06 13.48
N ARG A 30 -10.34 -0.15 13.13
CA ARG A 30 -10.90 -0.47 11.81
C ARG A 30 -12.11 0.41 11.50
N ALA A 31 -13.05 0.55 12.44
CA ALA A 31 -14.23 1.39 12.27
C ALA A 31 -13.86 2.87 12.10
N GLY A 32 -12.91 3.37 12.89
CA GLY A 32 -12.39 4.74 12.79
C GLY A 32 -11.73 5.00 11.44
N ILE A 33 -10.95 4.07 10.90
CA ILE A 33 -10.33 4.18 9.57
C ILE A 33 -11.42 4.30 8.49
N TRP A 34 -12.43 3.43 8.49
CA TRP A 34 -13.50 3.50 7.50
C TRP A 34 -14.28 4.81 7.56
N ALA A 35 -14.58 5.30 8.77
CA ALA A 35 -15.23 6.59 8.95
C ALA A 35 -14.37 7.76 8.43
N ALA A 36 -13.05 7.72 8.67
CA ALA A 36 -12.12 8.72 8.19
C ALA A 36 -11.95 8.70 6.66
N VAL A 37 -11.93 7.51 6.03
CA VAL A 37 -11.89 7.36 4.57
C VAL A 37 -13.17 7.91 3.94
N ALA A 38 -14.34 7.59 4.51
CA ALA A 38 -15.63 8.05 3.99
C ALA A 38 -15.79 9.58 4.06
N ASN A 39 -15.10 10.24 5.00
CA ASN A 39 -15.24 11.69 5.23
C ASN A 39 -13.94 12.34 5.70
N ALA A 40 -12.91 12.25 4.87
CA ALA A 40 -11.55 12.70 5.19
C ALA A 40 -11.49 14.18 5.57
N ASN A 41 -12.28 15.03 4.88
CA ASN A 41 -12.32 16.48 5.15
C ASN A 41 -12.79 16.80 6.58
N ASP A 42 -13.89 16.19 7.03
CA ASP A 42 -14.42 16.45 8.37
C ASP A 42 -13.53 15.81 9.43
N HIS A 43 -12.99 14.64 9.17
CA HIS A 43 -12.02 13.99 10.05
C HIS A 43 -10.78 14.88 10.28
N MET A 44 -10.27 15.51 9.21
CA MET A 44 -9.11 16.39 9.33
C MET A 44 -9.40 17.71 10.06
N ARG A 45 -10.66 18.15 10.12
CA ARG A 45 -11.09 19.33 10.90
C ARG A 45 -11.27 19.02 12.37
N ASP A 46 -11.59 17.79 12.73
CA ASP A 46 -11.70 17.36 14.14
C ASP A 46 -10.33 16.89 14.67
N ALA A 47 -9.62 17.82 15.30
CA ALA A 47 -8.29 17.53 15.83
C ALA A 47 -8.29 16.42 16.91
N ALA A 48 -9.37 16.30 17.70
CA ALA A 48 -9.47 15.30 18.76
C ALA A 48 -9.70 13.91 18.14
N ALA A 49 -10.62 13.80 17.20
CA ALA A 49 -10.88 12.54 16.48
C ALA A 49 -9.63 12.06 15.71
N ARG A 50 -8.95 13.00 15.04
CA ARG A 50 -7.70 12.69 14.33
C ARG A 50 -6.63 12.18 15.28
N GLN A 51 -6.33 12.91 16.36
CA GLN A 51 -5.32 12.50 17.33
C GLN A 51 -5.65 11.16 17.99
N HIS A 52 -6.93 10.92 18.25
CA HIS A 52 -7.38 9.64 18.79
C HIS A 52 -7.10 8.48 17.82
N LEU A 53 -7.47 8.64 16.54
CA LEU A 53 -7.27 7.61 15.54
C LEU A 53 -5.78 7.42 15.19
N ASP A 54 -4.99 8.50 15.10
CA ASP A 54 -3.54 8.44 14.96
C ASP A 54 -2.89 7.57 16.04
N ARG A 55 -3.33 7.75 17.30
CA ARG A 55 -2.86 6.96 18.42
C ARG A 55 -3.27 5.48 18.30
N LEU A 56 -4.53 5.19 17.99
CA LEU A 56 -5.02 3.81 17.84
C LEU A 56 -4.24 3.06 16.76
N ILE A 57 -4.03 3.69 15.61
CA ILE A 57 -3.24 3.12 14.50
C ILE A 57 -1.81 2.83 14.95
N ALA A 58 -1.15 3.79 15.61
CA ALA A 58 0.22 3.60 16.09
C ALA A 58 0.33 2.47 17.13
N GLU A 59 -0.66 2.34 18.02
CA GLU A 59 -0.70 1.26 19.01
C GLU A 59 -0.85 -0.12 18.36
N ASP A 60 -1.75 -0.25 17.38
CA ASP A 60 -1.95 -1.51 16.67
C ASP A 60 -0.69 -1.91 15.89
N HIS A 61 -0.02 -0.95 15.22
CA HIS A 61 1.25 -1.20 14.54
C HIS A 61 2.36 -1.57 15.52
N ALA A 62 2.46 -0.90 16.69
CA ALA A 62 3.44 -1.25 17.70
C ALA A 62 3.25 -2.68 18.20
N ASN A 63 2.01 -3.08 18.45
CA ASN A 63 1.69 -4.44 18.85
C ASN A 63 2.07 -5.47 17.77
N ALA A 64 1.77 -5.19 16.50
CA ALA A 64 2.15 -6.04 15.38
C ALA A 64 3.67 -6.20 15.25
N VAL A 65 4.42 -5.09 15.34
CA VAL A 65 5.89 -5.10 15.29
C VAL A 65 6.47 -5.90 16.45
N LEU A 66 6.02 -5.65 17.69
CA LEU A 66 6.53 -6.34 18.88
C LEU A 66 6.21 -7.84 18.85
N GLN A 67 5.02 -8.23 18.37
CA GLN A 67 4.66 -9.63 18.19
C GLN A 67 5.56 -10.32 17.15
N LEU A 68 5.82 -9.65 16.00
CA LEU A 68 6.69 -10.21 14.96
C LEU A 68 8.13 -10.36 15.49
N ILE A 69 8.66 -9.36 16.17
CA ILE A 69 9.98 -9.38 16.79
C ILE A 69 10.10 -10.54 17.77
N ALA A 70 9.14 -10.66 18.69
CA ALA A 70 9.15 -11.70 19.74
C ALA A 70 9.00 -13.10 19.15
N SER A 71 8.11 -13.30 18.17
CA SER A 71 7.83 -14.61 17.58
C SER A 71 8.99 -15.19 16.79
N ARG A 72 9.92 -14.37 16.32
CA ARG A 72 11.05 -14.75 15.47
C ARG A 72 12.42 -14.42 16.06
N ASN A 73 12.45 -13.91 17.30
CA ASN A 73 13.68 -13.46 17.96
C ASN A 73 14.51 -12.51 17.10
N LEU A 74 13.86 -11.48 16.57
CA LEU A 74 14.45 -10.51 15.63
C LEU A 74 15.03 -9.32 16.38
N SER A 75 16.01 -8.66 15.77
CA SER A 75 16.61 -7.40 16.27
C SER A 75 16.66 -6.36 15.15
N PRO A 76 15.51 -5.84 14.69
CA PRO A 76 15.50 -4.81 13.69
C PRO A 76 16.10 -3.50 14.22
N THR A 77 16.66 -2.69 13.34
CA THR A 77 17.28 -1.41 13.69
C THR A 77 16.44 -0.20 13.32
N LEU A 78 15.41 -0.39 12.50
CA LEU A 78 14.58 0.67 11.93
C LEU A 78 13.21 0.11 11.55
N ILE A 79 12.19 0.95 11.65
CA ILE A 79 10.85 0.70 11.13
C ILE A 79 10.58 1.66 9.96
N GLY A 80 10.21 1.13 8.80
CA GLY A 80 9.54 1.88 7.74
C GLY A 80 8.04 1.86 8.00
N PHE A 81 7.43 3.01 8.20
CA PHE A 81 6.02 3.15 8.54
C PHE A 81 5.28 3.96 7.48
N HIS A 82 4.38 3.31 6.76
CA HIS A 82 3.57 3.99 5.75
C HIS A 82 2.43 4.81 6.37
N GLY A 83 1.88 4.35 7.49
CA GLY A 83 0.61 4.85 8.02
C GLY A 83 -0.59 4.35 7.23
N GLN A 84 -1.78 4.84 7.60
CA GLN A 84 -3.04 4.48 6.95
C GLN A 84 -3.51 5.63 6.06
N THR A 85 -3.51 5.43 4.76
CA THR A 85 -4.02 6.43 3.81
C THR A 85 -5.53 6.58 3.96
N ILE A 86 -6.00 7.81 4.16
CA ILE A 86 -7.41 8.17 4.17
C ILE A 86 -7.79 9.11 3.02
N TYR A 87 -6.80 9.76 2.42
CA TYR A 87 -6.99 10.63 1.26
C TYR A 87 -5.71 10.74 0.45
N HIS A 88 -5.84 10.77 -0.88
CA HIS A 88 -4.73 10.99 -1.78
C HIS A 88 -5.22 11.64 -3.06
N ASN A 89 -4.76 12.87 -3.32
CA ASN A 89 -5.04 13.62 -4.53
C ASN A 89 -3.78 14.38 -4.95
N PRO A 90 -2.97 13.81 -5.87
CA PRO A 90 -1.72 14.42 -6.30
C PRO A 90 -1.88 15.62 -7.21
N THR A 91 -3.03 15.78 -7.88
CA THR A 91 -3.29 16.86 -8.84
C THR A 91 -4.09 18.02 -8.24
N GLY A 92 -5.00 17.71 -7.31
CA GLY A 92 -5.88 18.70 -6.68
C GLY A 92 -7.09 19.08 -7.52
N ASP A 93 -7.36 18.36 -8.59
CA ASP A 93 -8.36 18.70 -9.61
C ASP A 93 -9.69 17.94 -9.47
N ASP A 94 -9.86 17.16 -8.41
CA ASP A 94 -11.13 16.48 -8.09
C ASP A 94 -12.20 17.39 -7.46
N GLY A 95 -11.89 18.66 -7.24
CA GLY A 95 -12.79 19.63 -6.57
C GLY A 95 -12.98 19.40 -5.08
N HIS A 96 -12.25 18.45 -4.48
CA HIS A 96 -12.38 18.16 -3.06
C HIS A 96 -11.78 19.28 -2.20
N PRO A 97 -12.40 19.66 -1.04
CA PRO A 97 -11.95 20.77 -0.19
C PRO A 97 -10.51 20.65 0.34
N LEU A 98 -9.96 19.45 0.42
CA LEU A 98 -8.57 19.22 0.83
C LEU A 98 -7.56 19.56 -0.27
N GLY A 99 -7.99 19.65 -1.55
CA GLY A 99 -7.12 20.00 -2.67
C GLY A 99 -5.96 19.00 -2.88
N ARG A 100 -4.87 19.50 -3.47
CA ARG A 100 -3.66 18.71 -3.73
C ARG A 100 -2.98 18.32 -2.42
N THR A 101 -3.19 17.08 -1.97
CA THR A 101 -2.58 16.57 -0.73
C THR A 101 -2.65 15.05 -0.64
N THR A 102 -1.91 14.51 0.31
CA THR A 102 -2.00 13.10 0.73
C THR A 102 -2.00 13.02 2.25
N ILE A 103 -2.83 12.15 2.81
CA ILE A 103 -3.00 12.02 4.25
C ILE A 103 -2.86 10.55 4.64
N GLN A 104 -1.82 10.28 5.41
CA GLN A 104 -1.58 9.01 6.07
C GLN A 104 -1.69 9.23 7.58
N LEU A 105 -2.62 8.53 8.22
CA LEU A 105 -2.81 8.56 9.66
C LEU A 105 -1.87 7.59 10.37
N GLY A 106 -1.55 7.92 11.62
CA GLY A 106 -0.74 7.14 12.53
C GLY A 106 0.37 7.98 13.17
N ASP A 107 0.49 7.90 14.49
CA ASP A 107 1.50 8.61 15.27
C ASP A 107 2.83 7.87 15.27
N ALA A 108 3.73 8.26 14.37
CA ALA A 108 5.06 7.66 14.24
C ALA A 108 5.95 7.88 15.47
N ALA A 109 5.77 8.98 16.20
CA ALA A 109 6.51 9.24 17.45
C ALA A 109 6.08 8.28 18.55
N LEU A 110 4.78 8.01 18.67
CA LEU A 110 4.24 7.01 19.58
C LEU A 110 4.69 5.59 19.21
N LEU A 111 4.69 5.27 17.91
CA LEU A 111 5.21 3.98 17.42
C LEU A 111 6.68 3.81 17.82
N ALA A 112 7.52 4.81 17.61
CA ALA A 112 8.92 4.80 18.03
C ALA A 112 9.07 4.64 19.55
N ALA A 113 8.29 5.38 20.33
CA ALA A 113 8.33 5.30 21.79
C ALA A 113 7.92 3.91 22.33
N LYS A 114 6.90 3.28 21.70
CA LYS A 114 6.41 1.95 22.14
C LYS A 114 7.35 0.81 21.73
N THR A 115 8.03 0.92 20.61
CA THR A 115 8.90 -0.13 20.07
C THR A 115 10.37 0.04 20.47
N GLY A 116 10.78 1.24 20.85
CA GLY A 116 12.18 1.60 21.10
C GLY A 116 13.02 1.68 19.83
N LEU A 117 12.40 1.71 18.66
CA LEU A 117 13.07 1.73 17.34
C LEU A 117 12.86 3.08 16.64
N PRO A 118 13.87 3.58 15.90
CA PRO A 118 13.67 4.68 14.98
C PRO A 118 12.59 4.35 13.94
N VAL A 119 11.79 5.37 13.55
CA VAL A 119 10.71 5.22 12.56
C VAL A 119 10.91 6.20 11.42
N VAL A 120 11.03 5.69 10.20
CA VAL A 120 10.94 6.48 8.97
C VAL A 120 9.51 6.45 8.49
N HIS A 121 8.94 7.62 8.28
CA HIS A 121 7.53 7.78 7.90
C HIS A 121 7.32 8.96 6.96
N ASP A 122 6.07 9.18 6.56
CA ASP A 122 5.65 10.35 5.77
C ASP A 122 6.30 10.44 4.38
N VAL A 123 6.62 9.30 3.80
CA VAL A 123 7.33 9.20 2.52
C VAL A 123 6.54 9.80 1.35
N ARG A 124 5.20 9.71 1.36
CA ARG A 124 4.35 10.23 0.29
C ARG A 124 4.35 11.76 0.24
N ARG A 125 4.26 12.43 1.39
CA ARG A 125 4.36 13.90 1.43
C ARG A 125 5.75 14.40 1.07
N ALA A 126 6.78 13.68 1.46
CA ALA A 126 8.15 14.00 1.06
C ALA A 126 8.32 13.97 -0.47
N ASP A 127 7.80 12.93 -1.12
CA ASP A 127 7.81 12.82 -2.58
C ASP A 127 7.01 13.95 -3.25
N MET A 128 5.79 14.23 -2.77
CA MET A 128 4.98 15.33 -3.30
C MET A 128 5.64 16.71 -3.09
N ALA A 129 6.37 16.91 -2.00
CA ALA A 129 7.11 18.14 -1.74
C ALA A 129 8.31 18.29 -2.69
N ALA A 130 8.88 17.19 -3.14
CA ALA A 130 9.94 17.14 -4.15
C ALA A 130 9.41 17.24 -5.61
N GLY A 131 8.10 17.39 -5.80
CA GLY A 131 7.48 17.53 -7.13
C GLY A 131 6.85 16.24 -7.66
N GLY A 132 6.95 15.12 -6.94
CA GLY A 132 6.33 13.85 -7.29
C GLY A 132 4.82 13.81 -7.02
N GLN A 133 4.22 12.66 -7.28
CA GLN A 133 2.79 12.40 -7.08
C GLN A 133 2.49 11.72 -5.73
N GLY A 134 3.51 11.28 -4.98
CA GLY A 134 3.35 10.57 -3.71
C GLY A 134 2.88 9.12 -3.84
N ALA A 135 2.49 8.70 -5.02
CA ALA A 135 2.10 7.34 -5.37
C ALA A 135 2.19 7.14 -6.90
N PRO A 136 2.50 5.92 -7.38
CA PRO A 136 2.97 4.78 -6.59
C PRO A 136 4.44 4.92 -6.16
N LEU A 137 4.81 4.44 -4.98
CA LEU A 137 6.21 4.37 -4.52
C LEU A 137 6.78 2.94 -4.57
N ALA A 138 5.90 1.95 -4.65
CA ALA A 138 6.28 0.54 -4.77
C ALA A 138 7.16 0.18 -5.99
N PRO A 139 7.08 0.87 -7.14
CA PRO A 139 7.90 0.56 -8.30
C PRO A 139 9.40 0.52 -8.02
N VAL A 140 9.91 1.38 -7.16
CA VAL A 140 11.33 1.37 -6.75
C VAL A 140 11.71 0.04 -6.08
N PHE A 141 10.86 -0.46 -5.20
CA PHE A 141 11.06 -1.76 -4.56
C PHE A 141 10.86 -2.92 -5.54
N HIS A 142 9.87 -2.84 -6.42
CA HIS A 142 9.63 -3.84 -7.47
C HIS A 142 10.82 -3.98 -8.42
N ALA A 143 11.46 -2.87 -8.81
CA ALA A 143 12.68 -2.92 -9.62
C ALA A 143 13.82 -3.66 -8.90
N ALA A 144 14.03 -3.40 -7.61
CA ALA A 144 15.01 -4.11 -6.81
C ALA A 144 14.69 -5.61 -6.66
N MET A 145 13.39 -5.98 -6.58
CA MET A 145 12.94 -7.38 -6.60
C MET A 145 13.28 -8.06 -7.92
N LEU A 146 12.93 -7.44 -9.05
CA LEU A 146 13.19 -7.98 -10.38
C LEU A 146 14.68 -8.16 -10.63
N ALA A 147 15.51 -7.18 -10.25
CA ALA A 147 16.97 -7.30 -10.36
C ALA A 147 17.54 -8.48 -9.55
N ARG A 148 16.94 -8.78 -8.39
CA ARG A 148 17.32 -9.93 -7.57
C ARG A 148 16.92 -11.28 -8.18
N LEU A 149 15.78 -11.33 -8.87
CA LEU A 149 15.23 -12.56 -9.46
C LEU A 149 15.94 -12.97 -10.75
N ALA A 150 16.88 -12.14 -11.25
CA ALA A 150 17.62 -12.38 -12.49
C ALA A 150 16.69 -12.70 -13.68
N VAL A 151 15.63 -11.94 -13.81
CA VAL A 151 14.66 -12.06 -14.91
C VAL A 151 15.23 -11.50 -16.22
N ASP A 152 14.67 -11.92 -17.35
CA ASP A 152 14.94 -11.28 -18.62
C ASP A 152 14.33 -9.88 -18.70
N TRP A 153 15.01 -8.97 -19.39
CA TRP A 153 14.59 -7.58 -19.54
C TRP A 153 14.08 -7.30 -20.98
N PRO A 154 13.08 -6.41 -21.15
CA PRO A 154 12.33 -5.70 -20.10
C PRO A 154 11.44 -6.62 -19.28
N ALA A 155 11.15 -6.25 -18.04
CA ALA A 155 10.35 -7.05 -17.13
C ALA A 155 9.16 -6.26 -16.59
N VAL A 156 8.07 -6.99 -16.30
CA VAL A 156 6.85 -6.45 -15.71
C VAL A 156 6.53 -7.20 -14.42
N LEU A 157 6.22 -6.45 -13.38
CA LEU A 157 5.61 -6.97 -12.16
C LEU A 157 4.15 -6.48 -12.10
N VAL A 158 3.22 -7.41 -12.01
CA VAL A 158 1.80 -7.12 -11.83
C VAL A 158 1.41 -7.47 -10.41
N ASN A 159 0.81 -6.51 -9.70
CA ASN A 159 0.23 -6.71 -8.39
C ASN A 159 -1.30 -6.59 -8.49
N ILE A 160 -2.01 -7.64 -8.07
CA ILE A 160 -3.47 -7.68 -8.10
C ILE A 160 -3.97 -7.74 -6.65
N GLY A 161 -4.31 -6.55 -6.13
CA GLY A 161 -4.99 -6.35 -4.86
C GLY A 161 -6.43 -5.89 -5.11
N GLY A 162 -6.99 -5.07 -4.24
CA GLY A 162 -8.28 -4.40 -4.48
C GLY A 162 -8.25 -3.58 -5.76
N VAL A 163 -7.18 -2.83 -5.96
CA VAL A 163 -6.77 -2.18 -7.21
C VAL A 163 -5.59 -2.95 -7.78
N ALA A 164 -5.60 -3.19 -9.08
CA ALA A 164 -4.47 -3.79 -9.78
C ALA A 164 -3.49 -2.70 -10.24
N ASN A 165 -2.20 -2.97 -10.11
CA ASN A 165 -1.14 -2.06 -10.58
C ASN A 165 -0.02 -2.83 -11.26
N LEU A 166 0.70 -2.10 -12.10
CA LEU A 166 1.78 -2.62 -12.92
C LEU A 166 3.05 -1.82 -12.68
N THR A 167 4.17 -2.52 -12.63
CA THR A 167 5.50 -1.92 -12.67
C THR A 167 6.27 -2.50 -13.85
N TRP A 168 6.66 -1.66 -14.79
CA TRP A 168 7.51 -2.01 -15.91
C TRP A 168 8.94 -1.50 -15.67
N VAL A 169 9.93 -2.34 -15.93
CA VAL A 169 11.35 -2.02 -15.80
C VAL A 169 12.07 -2.42 -17.09
N ASN A 170 12.75 -1.47 -17.70
CA ASN A 170 13.43 -1.67 -18.99
C ASN A 170 14.65 -2.57 -18.87
N ASP A 171 15.50 -2.31 -17.87
CA ASP A 171 16.75 -3.02 -17.65
C ASP A 171 17.24 -2.86 -16.20
N GLN A 172 18.36 -3.49 -15.86
CA GLN A 172 18.94 -3.41 -14.52
C GLN A 172 19.38 -1.99 -14.11
N THR A 173 19.60 -1.08 -15.04
CA THR A 173 20.01 0.29 -14.75
C THR A 173 18.85 1.16 -14.27
N GLY A 174 17.61 0.82 -14.62
CA GLY A 174 16.40 1.40 -14.05
C GLY A 174 16.33 1.29 -12.52
N VAL A 175 17.04 0.32 -11.94
CA VAL A 175 17.20 0.16 -10.48
C VAL A 175 18.19 1.19 -9.90
N ALA A 176 19.20 1.58 -10.65
CA ALA A 176 20.26 2.47 -10.20
C ALA A 176 19.95 3.96 -10.43
N SER A 177 19.13 4.29 -11.42
CA SER A 177 18.72 5.67 -11.72
C SER A 177 17.47 6.06 -10.92
N GLN A 178 17.55 6.08 -9.61
CA GLN A 178 16.46 6.58 -8.74
C GLN A 178 16.23 8.09 -8.86
N THR A 179 16.93 8.76 -9.74
CA THR A 179 16.85 10.21 -9.95
C THR A 179 16.13 10.50 -11.26
N GLY A 180 14.82 10.73 -11.14
CA GLY A 180 14.09 11.52 -12.12
C GLY A 180 13.61 10.81 -13.38
N MET A 181 12.35 11.01 -13.66
CA MET A 181 11.71 10.74 -14.94
C MET A 181 12.18 11.78 -15.98
N GLU A 182 13.47 11.79 -16.31
CA GLU A 182 13.94 12.53 -17.48
C GLU A 182 14.20 11.53 -18.61
N ASP A 183 13.44 11.71 -19.68
CA ASP A 183 13.65 11.17 -21.03
C ASP A 183 13.87 9.64 -21.14
N GLY A 184 12.80 8.85 -20.94
CA GLY A 184 12.80 7.41 -21.21
C GLY A 184 13.23 6.57 -20.00
N ALA A 185 12.77 6.96 -18.83
CA ALA A 185 13.03 6.30 -17.57
C ALA A 185 12.80 4.79 -17.66
N GLY A 186 13.79 4.01 -17.28
CA GLY A 186 13.74 2.56 -17.24
C GLY A 186 12.76 1.98 -16.20
N LEU A 187 11.90 2.81 -15.59
CA LEU A 187 10.95 2.42 -14.55
C LEU A 187 9.62 3.19 -14.70
N ILE A 188 8.54 2.47 -14.90
CA ILE A 188 7.17 3.02 -14.96
C ILE A 188 6.28 2.21 -14.02
N GLY A 189 5.43 2.92 -13.26
CA GLY A 189 4.44 2.27 -12.40
C GLY A 189 3.11 3.04 -12.42
N PHE A 190 2.00 2.32 -12.55
CA PHE A 190 0.66 2.90 -12.57
C PHE A 190 -0.41 1.86 -12.20
N ASP A 191 -1.57 2.36 -11.79
CA ASP A 191 -2.75 1.54 -11.54
C ASP A 191 -3.43 1.19 -12.86
N THR A 192 -3.79 -0.08 -13.05
CA THR A 192 -4.42 -0.57 -14.29
C THR A 192 -5.95 -0.63 -14.21
N GLY A 193 -6.51 -0.53 -13.00
CA GLY A 193 -7.93 -0.58 -12.76
C GLY A 193 -8.32 -1.46 -11.58
N PRO A 194 -9.59 -1.86 -11.46
CA PRO A 194 -10.04 -2.75 -10.41
C PRO A 194 -9.31 -4.09 -10.44
N GLY A 195 -8.93 -4.57 -9.27
CA GLY A 195 -8.48 -5.94 -9.05
C GLY A 195 -9.59 -6.77 -8.43
N ASN A 196 -9.37 -7.30 -7.22
CA ASN A 196 -10.33 -8.15 -6.53
C ASN A 196 -11.44 -7.37 -5.77
N ALA A 197 -11.35 -6.04 -5.66
CA ALA A 197 -12.29 -5.25 -4.86
C ALA A 197 -13.75 -5.45 -5.27
N LEU A 198 -14.03 -5.50 -6.58
CA LEU A 198 -15.40 -5.72 -7.09
C LEU A 198 -15.92 -7.12 -6.76
N MET A 199 -15.07 -8.13 -6.76
CA MET A 199 -15.41 -9.49 -6.36
C MET A 199 -15.68 -9.57 -4.86
N ASP A 200 -14.84 -8.93 -4.05
CA ASP A 200 -15.02 -8.88 -2.60
C ASP A 200 -16.29 -8.12 -2.22
N ASP A 201 -16.61 -7.01 -2.91
CA ASP A 201 -17.85 -6.28 -2.72
C ASP A 201 -19.08 -7.13 -3.08
N TYR A 202 -19.01 -7.89 -4.17
CA TYR A 202 -20.06 -8.85 -4.52
C TYR A 202 -20.27 -9.90 -3.42
N MET A 203 -19.20 -10.45 -2.90
CA MET A 203 -19.25 -11.44 -1.82
C MET A 203 -19.88 -10.86 -0.55
N ARG A 204 -19.53 -9.63 -0.17
CA ARG A 204 -20.13 -8.95 0.99
C ARG A 204 -21.61 -8.64 0.80
N LEU A 205 -21.99 -8.20 -0.40
CA LEU A 205 -23.36 -7.78 -0.70
C LEU A 205 -24.34 -8.95 -0.87
N TYR A 206 -23.87 -10.08 -1.43
CA TYR A 206 -24.75 -11.15 -1.87
C TYR A 206 -24.48 -12.52 -1.22
N CYS A 207 -23.31 -12.71 -0.61
CA CYS A 207 -22.87 -14.01 -0.10
C CYS A 207 -22.55 -14.02 1.40
N ASP A 208 -22.69 -12.86 2.10
CA ASP A 208 -22.35 -12.71 3.52
C ASP A 208 -20.92 -13.20 3.83
N ALA A 209 -19.98 -12.92 2.94
CA ALA A 209 -18.57 -13.31 3.05
C ALA A 209 -17.67 -12.14 2.67
N ASP A 210 -16.48 -12.04 3.29
CA ASP A 210 -15.54 -10.95 3.03
C ASP A 210 -14.90 -11.04 1.64
N PHE A 211 -14.70 -12.26 1.11
CA PHE A 211 -14.10 -12.55 -0.20
C PHE A 211 -14.45 -13.96 -0.67
N ASP A 212 -14.27 -14.26 -1.95
CA ASP A 212 -14.45 -15.60 -2.54
C ASP A 212 -13.27 -16.51 -2.18
N LYS A 213 -13.46 -17.28 -1.10
CA LYS A 213 -12.40 -18.15 -0.59
C LYS A 213 -12.05 -19.24 -1.62
N ASP A 214 -10.77 -19.29 -1.97
CA ASP A 214 -10.20 -20.24 -2.93
C ASP A 214 -10.86 -20.18 -4.33
N GLY A 215 -11.56 -19.07 -4.64
CA GLY A 215 -12.26 -18.90 -5.91
C GLY A 215 -13.44 -19.86 -6.09
N ALA A 216 -14.04 -20.33 -5.00
CA ALA A 216 -15.05 -21.38 -5.03
C ALA A 216 -16.34 -20.95 -5.75
N LEU A 217 -16.79 -19.71 -5.54
CA LEU A 217 -17.94 -19.17 -6.25
C LEU A 217 -17.63 -18.99 -7.74
N ALA A 218 -16.50 -18.39 -8.06
CA ALA A 218 -16.06 -18.19 -9.45
C ALA A 218 -15.93 -19.52 -10.21
N ALA A 219 -15.36 -20.55 -9.58
CA ALA A 219 -15.22 -21.88 -10.18
C ALA A 219 -16.57 -22.60 -10.38
N SER A 220 -17.61 -22.23 -9.67
CA SER A 220 -18.96 -22.82 -9.81
C SER A 220 -19.76 -22.22 -10.98
N GLY A 221 -19.31 -21.07 -11.51
CA GLY A 221 -19.96 -20.35 -12.58
C GLY A 221 -19.51 -20.76 -13.98
N ILE A 222 -20.22 -20.25 -14.97
CA ILE A 222 -19.83 -20.34 -16.38
C ILE A 222 -19.68 -18.92 -16.91
N ALA A 223 -18.49 -18.60 -17.46
CA ALA A 223 -18.24 -17.29 -18.03
C ALA A 223 -19.12 -17.05 -19.26
N ASP A 224 -19.77 -15.88 -19.31
CA ASP A 224 -20.44 -15.40 -20.51
C ASP A 224 -19.42 -14.70 -21.42
N SER A 225 -18.95 -15.41 -22.44
CA SER A 225 -17.93 -14.91 -23.37
C SER A 225 -18.39 -13.65 -24.13
N ASN A 226 -19.69 -13.53 -24.44
CA ASN A 226 -20.19 -12.34 -25.13
C ASN A 226 -20.13 -11.10 -24.24
N LEU A 227 -20.46 -11.27 -22.94
CA LEU A 227 -20.37 -10.18 -21.99
C LEU A 227 -18.90 -9.74 -21.76
N VAL A 228 -17.99 -10.71 -21.70
CA VAL A 228 -16.54 -10.41 -21.58
C VAL A 228 -16.03 -9.64 -22.80
N GLU A 229 -16.41 -10.04 -24.02
CA GLU A 229 -16.04 -9.30 -25.23
C GLU A 229 -16.59 -7.87 -25.22
N ILE A 230 -17.86 -7.66 -24.83
CA ILE A 230 -18.44 -6.31 -24.71
C ILE A 230 -17.65 -5.43 -23.73
N TRP A 231 -17.20 -6.00 -22.62
CA TRP A 231 -16.42 -5.25 -21.63
C TRP A 231 -15.00 -4.94 -22.10
N LEU A 232 -14.38 -5.83 -22.87
CA LEU A 232 -13.04 -5.61 -23.42
C LEU A 232 -13.03 -4.56 -24.55
N ASP A 233 -14.16 -4.41 -25.27
CA ASP A 233 -14.32 -3.42 -26.32
C ASP A 233 -14.81 -2.05 -25.80
N ALA A 234 -15.15 -1.95 -24.51
CA ALA A 234 -15.54 -0.68 -23.89
C ALA A 234 -14.31 0.26 -23.79
N PRO A 235 -14.47 1.56 -24.13
CA PRO A 235 -13.38 2.53 -24.10
C PRO A 235 -12.89 2.86 -22.69
#